data_8f03ef3d7cd247b05414396d08a31684
#
_entry.id   8f03ef3d7cd247b05414396d08a31684
#
_cell.length_a   1.000
_cell.length_b   1.000
_cell.length_c   1.000
_cell.angle_alpha   90.00
_cell.angle_beta   90.00
_cell.angle_gamma   90.00
#
_symmetry.space_group_name_H-M   'P 1'
#
loop_
_entity.id
_entity.type
_entity.pdbx_description
1 polymer ?
#
loop_
_entity_poly.entity_id
_entity_poly.type
_entity_poly.pdbx_seq_one_letter_code
_entity_poly.pdbx_strand_id
1 'polypeptide(L)'
;MGHIEEVNVEEFIDGEEYTFDTICIDGRIAYANIGYYRPRPLVGRSVEWISPQTLCLRDMDAPHLAAGNEMGHAVLAALGFKTGFTHMEWYRKTSGEVVFGEIAARPPGARTVDLMNFVSDIDLFRGYAEAEVHGRFTASAERKYNTANVFKRAQGTGRITRVEGLDRLMSRYGPHIAHVDLLPVGAPRRNWVQTLMSDGYVCVRHPDLQATMDIADAVGTDLQMYAG
;
A
#
# COMPACT_ATOMS: atom_id res chain seq x y z
N MET A 1 22.67 -19.25 12.39
CA MET A 1 22.06 -19.36 11.04
C MET A 1 21.00 -20.42 11.12
N GLY A 2 19.72 -20.10 10.93
CA GLY A 2 18.66 -21.09 10.87
C GLY A 2 18.86 -21.97 9.63
N HIS A 3 18.65 -23.27 9.76
CA HIS A 3 18.57 -24.18 8.62
C HIS A 3 17.37 -23.77 7.77
N ILE A 4 17.58 -23.38 6.50
CA ILE A 4 16.51 -23.26 5.51
C ILE A 4 16.31 -24.68 4.98
N GLU A 5 15.18 -25.30 5.31
CA GLU A 5 14.86 -26.68 4.92
C GLU A 5 14.26 -26.73 3.51
N GLU A 6 13.54 -25.68 3.10
CA GLU A 6 12.89 -25.59 1.80
C GLU A 6 13.03 -24.21 1.20
N VAL A 7 13.13 -24.13 -0.13
CA VAL A 7 13.13 -22.89 -0.90
C VAL A 7 12.15 -23.03 -2.06
N ASN A 8 11.43 -21.96 -2.37
CA ASN A 8 10.65 -21.84 -3.59
C ASN A 8 11.48 -21.13 -4.65
N VAL A 9 11.47 -21.65 -5.88
CA VAL A 9 12.17 -21.06 -7.02
C VAL A 9 11.15 -20.80 -8.12
N GLU A 10 10.99 -19.54 -8.47
CA GLU A 10 10.00 -19.07 -9.45
C GLU A 10 10.68 -18.26 -10.55
N GLU A 11 9.99 -18.08 -11.69
CA GLU A 11 10.42 -17.18 -12.74
C GLU A 11 10.49 -15.74 -12.19
N PHE A 12 11.58 -15.04 -12.48
CA PHE A 12 11.67 -13.62 -12.18
C PHE A 12 10.81 -12.82 -13.17
N ILE A 13 9.80 -12.11 -12.66
CA ILE A 13 8.90 -11.30 -13.47
C ILE A 13 9.39 -9.86 -13.50
N ASP A 14 9.75 -9.38 -14.69
CA ASP A 14 10.05 -7.96 -14.90
C ASP A 14 8.80 -7.21 -15.33
N GLY A 15 8.25 -6.42 -14.40
CA GLY A 15 7.00 -5.70 -14.56
C GLY A 15 6.71 -4.76 -13.39
N GLU A 16 5.65 -3.98 -13.54
CA GLU A 16 5.07 -3.21 -12.44
C GLU A 16 4.33 -4.16 -11.51
N GLU A 17 4.47 -3.96 -10.22
CA GLU A 17 3.88 -4.79 -9.19
C GLU A 17 2.66 -4.12 -8.59
N TYR A 18 1.54 -4.82 -8.65
CA TYR A 18 0.22 -4.39 -8.20
C TYR A 18 -0.31 -5.30 -7.10
N THR A 19 -1.29 -4.80 -6.37
CA THR A 19 -2.10 -5.60 -5.45
C THR A 19 -3.55 -5.64 -5.89
N PHE A 20 -4.25 -6.72 -5.50
CA PHE A 20 -5.71 -6.83 -5.55
C PHE A 20 -6.18 -7.32 -4.18
N ASP A 21 -6.72 -6.39 -3.39
CA ASP A 21 -7.13 -6.63 -2.02
C ASP A 21 -8.65 -6.71 -1.94
N THR A 22 -9.21 -7.72 -1.28
CA THR A 22 -10.66 -7.88 -1.22
C THR A 22 -11.18 -8.22 0.17
N ILE A 23 -12.42 -7.82 0.45
CA ILE A 23 -13.26 -8.43 1.48
C ILE A 23 -14.34 -9.21 0.74
N CYS A 24 -14.39 -10.51 0.96
CA CYS A 24 -15.38 -11.41 0.39
C CYS A 24 -16.42 -11.84 1.43
N ILE A 25 -17.64 -12.13 0.97
CA ILE A 25 -18.74 -12.71 1.76
C ILE A 25 -19.45 -13.72 0.88
N ASP A 26 -19.48 -14.98 1.32
CA ASP A 26 -20.12 -16.11 0.62
C ASP A 26 -19.71 -16.23 -0.85
N GLY A 27 -18.41 -16.01 -1.13
CA GLY A 27 -17.83 -16.07 -2.46
C GLY A 27 -18.10 -14.85 -3.34
N ARG A 28 -18.64 -13.76 -2.79
CA ARG A 28 -18.85 -12.50 -3.49
C ARG A 28 -17.93 -11.42 -2.93
N ILE A 29 -17.36 -10.62 -3.79
CA ILE A 29 -16.54 -9.48 -3.38
C ILE A 29 -17.49 -8.37 -2.88
N ALA A 30 -17.38 -8.01 -1.60
CA ALA A 30 -18.09 -6.90 -0.98
C ALA A 30 -17.30 -5.59 -1.06
N TYR A 31 -15.99 -5.67 -1.06
CA TYR A 31 -15.06 -4.55 -1.25
C TYR A 31 -13.84 -5.03 -2.03
N ALA A 32 -13.35 -4.21 -2.94
CA ALA A 32 -12.09 -4.46 -3.66
C ALA A 32 -11.23 -3.19 -3.69
N ASN A 33 -9.92 -3.40 -3.81
CA ASN A 33 -8.93 -2.36 -4.00
C ASN A 33 -7.83 -2.85 -4.96
N ILE A 34 -7.39 -1.97 -5.86
CA ILE A 34 -6.15 -2.15 -6.60
C ILE A 34 -5.16 -1.11 -6.11
N GLY A 35 -4.00 -1.59 -5.70
CA GLY A 35 -2.88 -0.75 -5.34
C GLY A 35 -1.65 -1.08 -6.17
N TYR A 36 -0.62 -0.23 -6.08
CA TYR A 36 0.68 -0.50 -6.67
C TYR A 36 1.80 0.21 -5.91
N TYR A 37 3.03 -0.21 -6.17
CA TYR A 37 4.21 0.27 -5.48
C TYR A 37 5.05 1.19 -6.36
N ARG A 38 5.62 2.24 -5.76
CA ARG A 38 6.54 3.19 -6.40
C ARG A 38 7.76 3.44 -5.51
N PRO A 39 8.96 3.08 -5.95
CA PRO A 39 9.23 2.09 -6.96
C PRO A 39 8.76 0.70 -6.51
N ARG A 40 8.85 -0.30 -7.41
CA ARG A 40 8.51 -1.68 -7.04
C ARG A 40 9.30 -2.15 -5.81
N PRO A 41 8.76 -3.08 -4.99
CA PRO A 41 9.33 -3.48 -3.70
C PRO A 41 10.79 -3.92 -3.76
N LEU A 42 11.21 -4.61 -4.82
CA LEU A 42 12.61 -5.01 -4.99
C LEU A 42 13.56 -3.81 -4.94
N VAL A 43 13.23 -2.71 -5.63
CA VAL A 43 14.03 -1.47 -5.60
C VAL A 43 13.87 -0.78 -4.25
N GLY A 44 12.64 -0.69 -3.75
CA GLY A 44 12.32 -0.07 -2.46
C GLY A 44 13.06 -0.72 -1.28
N ARG A 45 13.34 -2.02 -1.37
CA ARG A 45 14.04 -2.79 -0.32
C ARG A 45 15.55 -2.86 -0.51
N SER A 46 16.07 -2.50 -1.67
CA SER A 46 17.52 -2.58 -1.96
C SER A 46 18.24 -1.23 -1.90
N VAL A 47 17.50 -0.10 -1.93
CA VAL A 47 18.06 1.25 -1.91
C VAL A 47 17.60 1.99 -0.67
N GLU A 48 18.51 2.32 0.24
CA GLU A 48 18.19 2.93 1.54
C GLU A 48 17.55 4.31 1.40
N TRP A 49 18.06 5.15 0.52
CA TRP A 49 17.75 6.59 0.49
C TRP A 49 16.57 6.99 -0.37
N ILE A 50 15.75 6.05 -0.73
CA ILE A 50 14.48 6.34 -1.39
C ILE A 50 13.34 6.38 -0.39
N SER A 51 12.25 7.05 -0.76
CA SER A 51 10.99 7.07 -0.03
C SER A 51 9.99 6.17 -0.75
N PRO A 52 9.90 4.87 -0.41
CA PRO A 52 8.96 3.97 -1.06
C PRO A 52 7.52 4.45 -0.86
N GLN A 53 6.69 4.22 -1.86
CA GLN A 53 5.29 4.61 -1.85
C GLN A 53 4.42 3.39 -2.12
N THR A 54 3.29 3.32 -1.43
CA THR A 54 2.19 2.40 -1.75
C THR A 54 0.97 3.25 -2.10
N LEU A 55 0.38 2.99 -3.25
CA LEU A 55 -0.81 3.71 -3.72
C LEU A 55 -2.03 2.79 -3.70
N CYS A 56 -3.22 3.36 -3.42
CA CYS A 56 -4.51 2.73 -3.69
C CYS A 56 -5.27 3.61 -4.69
N LEU A 57 -5.79 2.98 -5.73
CA LEU A 57 -6.38 3.67 -6.87
C LEU A 57 -7.86 3.95 -6.64
N ARG A 58 -8.31 5.14 -7.02
CA ARG A 58 -9.73 5.48 -7.08
C ARG A 58 -10.43 4.78 -8.26
N ASP A 59 -9.82 4.84 -9.44
CA ASP A 59 -10.33 4.22 -10.65
C ASP A 59 -9.71 2.82 -10.81
N MET A 60 -10.53 1.79 -10.60
CA MET A 60 -10.14 0.39 -10.78
C MET A 60 -10.53 -0.15 -12.16
N ASP A 61 -11.31 0.62 -12.92
CA ASP A 61 -11.82 0.22 -14.25
C ASP A 61 -10.94 0.74 -15.39
N ALA A 62 -9.81 1.36 -15.05
CA ALA A 62 -8.87 1.85 -16.05
C ALA A 62 -8.40 0.70 -16.97
N PRO A 63 -8.36 0.89 -18.31
CA PRO A 63 -8.12 -0.20 -19.26
C PRO A 63 -6.86 -1.03 -19.00
N HIS A 64 -5.81 -0.41 -18.45
CA HIS A 64 -4.55 -1.09 -18.14
C HIS A 64 -4.64 -2.00 -16.91
N LEU A 65 -5.70 -1.91 -16.11
CA LEU A 65 -5.94 -2.72 -14.91
C LEU A 65 -6.91 -3.88 -15.15
N ALA A 66 -7.65 -3.87 -16.28
CA ALA A 66 -8.73 -4.81 -16.55
C ALA A 66 -8.27 -6.28 -16.42
N ALA A 67 -7.17 -6.64 -17.06
CA ALA A 67 -6.66 -8.02 -17.02
C ALA A 67 -6.23 -8.45 -15.59
N GLY A 68 -5.66 -7.55 -14.79
CA GLY A 68 -5.32 -7.83 -13.38
C GLY A 68 -6.58 -7.99 -12.50
N ASN A 69 -7.59 -7.17 -12.75
CA ASN A 69 -8.88 -7.27 -12.07
C ASN A 69 -9.57 -8.61 -12.39
N GLU A 70 -9.64 -8.99 -13.68
CA GLU A 70 -10.17 -10.29 -14.13
C GLU A 70 -9.40 -11.45 -13.50
N MET A 71 -8.07 -11.39 -13.46
CA MET A 71 -7.23 -12.38 -12.80
C MET A 71 -7.60 -12.52 -11.32
N GLY A 72 -7.76 -11.42 -10.59
CA GLY A 72 -8.13 -11.43 -9.18
C GLY A 72 -9.45 -12.16 -8.93
N HIS A 73 -10.48 -11.90 -9.74
CA HIS A 73 -11.75 -12.62 -9.70
C HIS A 73 -11.59 -14.11 -10.01
N ALA A 74 -10.79 -14.47 -11.04
CA ALA A 74 -10.55 -15.84 -11.42
C ALA A 74 -9.80 -16.63 -10.34
N VAL A 75 -8.80 -16.02 -9.68
CA VAL A 75 -8.04 -16.64 -8.59
C VAL A 75 -8.94 -16.93 -7.39
N LEU A 76 -9.77 -15.97 -6.96
CA LEU A 76 -10.73 -16.17 -5.86
C LEU A 76 -11.72 -17.29 -6.17
N ALA A 77 -12.21 -17.35 -7.40
CA ALA A 77 -13.13 -18.42 -7.85
C ALA A 77 -12.42 -19.78 -7.87
N ALA A 78 -11.20 -19.88 -8.40
CA ALA A 78 -10.42 -21.11 -8.47
C ALA A 78 -10.09 -21.67 -7.07
N LEU A 79 -9.81 -20.79 -6.08
CA LEU A 79 -9.58 -21.16 -4.70
C LEU A 79 -10.88 -21.51 -3.94
N GLY A 80 -12.04 -21.23 -4.51
CA GLY A 80 -13.31 -21.37 -3.82
C GLY A 80 -13.40 -20.50 -2.56
N PHE A 81 -12.69 -19.35 -2.54
CA PHE A 81 -12.64 -18.46 -1.38
C PHE A 81 -14.03 -17.96 -1.01
N LYS A 82 -14.41 -18.03 0.26
CA LYS A 82 -15.78 -17.72 0.70
C LYS A 82 -15.86 -16.38 1.40
N THR A 83 -15.35 -16.29 2.61
CA THR A 83 -15.49 -15.10 3.45
C THR A 83 -14.13 -14.75 4.03
N GLY A 84 -13.85 -13.46 4.10
CA GLY A 84 -12.63 -12.95 4.70
C GLY A 84 -11.93 -11.90 3.87
N PHE A 85 -10.78 -11.49 4.35
CA PHE A 85 -9.89 -10.57 3.65
C PHE A 85 -8.87 -11.34 2.80
N THR A 86 -8.59 -10.86 1.59
CA THR A 86 -7.48 -11.38 0.78
C THR A 86 -6.55 -10.26 0.33
N HIS A 87 -5.29 -10.60 0.22
CA HIS A 87 -4.24 -9.76 -0.35
C HIS A 87 -3.55 -10.56 -1.44
N MET A 88 -3.71 -10.15 -2.70
CA MET A 88 -3.10 -10.75 -3.87
C MET A 88 -2.09 -9.78 -4.46
N GLU A 89 -0.90 -10.27 -4.81
CA GLU A 89 0.11 -9.55 -5.58
C GLU A 89 0.19 -10.11 -7.00
N TRP A 90 0.33 -9.21 -7.98
CA TRP A 90 0.40 -9.55 -9.38
C TRP A 90 1.27 -8.54 -10.15
N TYR A 91 1.77 -8.96 -11.28
CA TYR A 91 2.69 -8.19 -12.11
C TYR A 91 2.06 -7.86 -13.45
N ARG A 92 2.34 -6.65 -13.94
CA ARG A 92 2.02 -6.23 -15.30
C ARG A 92 3.31 -5.96 -16.06
N LYS A 93 3.60 -6.83 -17.04
CA LYS A 93 4.75 -6.67 -17.92
C LYS A 93 4.57 -5.47 -18.87
N THR A 94 5.65 -4.98 -19.46
CA THR A 94 5.59 -3.90 -20.47
C THR A 94 4.79 -4.28 -21.71
N SER A 95 4.67 -5.58 -22.02
CA SER A 95 3.80 -6.13 -23.06
C SER A 95 2.30 -5.97 -22.77
N GLY A 96 1.93 -5.66 -21.54
CA GLY A 96 0.56 -5.67 -21.05
C GLY A 96 0.11 -7.02 -20.48
N GLU A 97 0.89 -8.08 -20.62
CA GLU A 97 0.65 -9.38 -20.00
C GLU A 97 0.62 -9.24 -18.48
N VAL A 98 -0.35 -9.89 -17.83
CA VAL A 98 -0.45 -9.96 -16.37
C VAL A 98 -0.01 -11.33 -15.86
N VAL A 99 0.73 -11.34 -14.76
CA VAL A 99 1.24 -12.56 -14.14
C VAL A 99 0.83 -12.56 -12.68
N PHE A 100 0.26 -13.68 -12.21
CA PHE A 100 -0.04 -13.91 -10.81
C PHE A 100 1.26 -14.01 -10.01
N GLY A 101 1.31 -13.35 -8.86
CA GLY A 101 2.39 -13.47 -7.89
C GLY A 101 1.99 -14.41 -6.76
N GLU A 102 1.33 -13.86 -5.76
CA GLU A 102 0.85 -14.65 -4.61
C GLU A 102 -0.51 -14.13 -4.13
N ILE A 103 -1.19 -14.95 -3.32
CA ILE A 103 -2.40 -14.53 -2.59
C ILE A 103 -2.37 -15.09 -1.17
N ALA A 104 -2.78 -14.26 -0.22
CA ALA A 104 -2.93 -14.65 1.17
C ALA A 104 -4.33 -14.30 1.69
N ALA A 105 -4.91 -15.19 2.50
CA ALA A 105 -6.17 -14.97 3.21
C ALA A 105 -5.94 -14.13 4.47
N ARG A 106 -5.58 -12.88 4.30
CA ARG A 106 -5.31 -11.89 5.35
C ARG A 106 -5.45 -10.46 4.84
N PRO A 107 -5.62 -9.46 5.71
CA PRO A 107 -5.45 -8.06 5.34
C PRO A 107 -4.01 -7.76 4.86
N PRO A 108 -3.82 -6.80 3.92
CA PRO A 108 -2.50 -6.31 3.54
C PRO A 108 -1.78 -5.64 4.71
N GLY A 109 -0.44 -5.71 4.68
CA GLY A 109 0.42 -5.08 5.67
C GLY A 109 0.68 -3.59 5.44
N ALA A 110 1.71 -3.06 6.12
CA ALA A 110 2.29 -1.73 5.91
C ALA A 110 1.27 -0.56 5.89
N ARG A 111 0.25 -0.61 6.75
CA ARG A 111 -0.83 0.39 6.81
C ARG A 111 -1.66 0.51 5.53
N THR A 112 -1.67 -0.51 4.68
CA THR A 112 -2.44 -0.48 3.44
C THR A 112 -3.94 -0.46 3.71
N VAL A 113 -4.44 -1.13 4.76
CA VAL A 113 -5.86 -1.05 5.14
C VAL A 113 -6.26 0.37 5.55
N ASP A 114 -5.38 1.08 6.29
CA ASP A 114 -5.62 2.49 6.64
C ASP A 114 -5.66 3.36 5.37
N LEU A 115 -4.77 3.08 4.42
CA LEU A 115 -4.74 3.76 3.12
C LEU A 115 -6.03 3.52 2.33
N MET A 116 -6.53 2.27 2.31
CA MET A 116 -7.80 1.90 1.69
C MET A 116 -8.99 2.59 2.35
N ASN A 117 -8.97 2.79 3.68
CA ASN A 117 -9.98 3.54 4.41
C ASN A 117 -10.12 4.96 3.88
N PHE A 118 -9.00 5.63 3.57
CA PHE A 118 -8.99 6.98 3.02
C PHE A 118 -9.46 7.05 1.57
N VAL A 119 -9.46 5.95 0.81
CA VAL A 119 -10.01 5.92 -0.55
C VAL A 119 -11.50 6.21 -0.56
N SER A 120 -12.24 5.66 0.41
CA SER A 120 -13.70 5.70 0.46
C SER A 120 -14.27 6.42 1.69
N ASP A 121 -13.43 6.91 2.61
CA ASP A 121 -13.80 7.45 3.93
C ASP A 121 -14.62 6.45 4.74
N ILE A 122 -14.16 5.19 4.85
CA ILE A 122 -14.83 4.10 5.56
C ILE A 122 -13.90 3.45 6.58
N ASP A 123 -14.45 2.59 7.43
CA ASP A 123 -13.69 1.74 8.35
C ASP A 123 -13.73 0.28 7.87
N LEU A 124 -12.71 -0.15 7.14
CA LEU A 124 -12.56 -1.52 6.64
C LEU A 124 -12.24 -2.53 7.74
N PHE A 125 -11.68 -2.11 8.88
CA PHE A 125 -11.51 -3.01 10.03
C PHE A 125 -12.89 -3.43 10.57
N ARG A 126 -13.79 -2.48 10.69
CA ARG A 126 -15.19 -2.75 11.01
C ARG A 126 -15.87 -3.56 9.91
N GLY A 127 -15.72 -3.17 8.65
CA GLY A 127 -16.31 -3.88 7.50
C GLY A 127 -15.86 -5.34 7.43
N TYR A 128 -14.59 -5.61 7.71
CA TYR A 128 -14.05 -6.97 7.79
C TYR A 128 -14.68 -7.76 8.96
N ALA A 129 -14.76 -7.17 10.15
CA ALA A 129 -15.42 -7.80 11.28
C ALA A 129 -16.91 -8.09 11.01
N GLU A 130 -17.63 -7.16 10.36
CA GLU A 130 -19.02 -7.39 9.94
C GLU A 130 -19.16 -8.54 8.93
N ALA A 131 -18.20 -8.66 7.98
CA ALA A 131 -18.17 -9.75 7.02
C ALA A 131 -17.99 -11.11 7.71
N GLU A 132 -17.00 -11.21 8.59
CA GLU A 132 -16.69 -12.46 9.31
C GLU A 132 -17.76 -12.90 10.29
N VAL A 133 -18.32 -11.95 11.05
CA VAL A 133 -19.25 -12.28 12.15
C VAL A 133 -20.70 -12.31 11.69
N HIS A 134 -21.05 -11.46 10.74
CA HIS A 134 -22.46 -11.22 10.38
C HIS A 134 -22.78 -11.50 8.91
N GLY A 135 -21.80 -11.90 8.09
CA GLY A 135 -22.00 -12.15 6.66
C GLY A 135 -22.54 -10.92 5.90
N ARG A 136 -22.14 -9.72 6.31
CA ARG A 136 -22.57 -8.47 5.67
C ARG A 136 -21.46 -7.44 5.64
N PHE A 137 -21.58 -6.48 4.73
CA PHE A 137 -20.73 -5.29 4.62
C PHE A 137 -21.65 -4.08 4.47
N THR A 138 -21.67 -3.20 5.46
CA THR A 138 -22.66 -2.09 5.53
C THR A 138 -22.09 -0.75 5.07
N ALA A 139 -20.75 -0.62 4.94
CA ALA A 139 -20.13 0.60 4.48
C ALA A 139 -20.33 0.81 2.96
N SER A 140 -20.36 2.08 2.53
CA SER A 140 -20.35 2.41 1.11
C SER A 140 -18.96 2.16 0.51
N ALA A 141 -18.90 1.35 -0.53
CA ALA A 141 -17.65 1.12 -1.27
C ALA A 141 -17.35 2.21 -2.33
N GLU A 142 -18.09 3.34 -2.32
CA GLU A 142 -17.84 4.46 -3.24
C GLU A 142 -16.41 4.99 -3.07
N ARG A 143 -15.66 5.03 -4.17
CA ARG A 143 -14.27 5.45 -4.19
C ARG A 143 -14.17 6.94 -4.50
N LYS A 144 -13.66 7.72 -3.55
CA LYS A 144 -13.59 9.18 -3.62
C LYS A 144 -12.21 9.68 -4.02
N TYR A 145 -11.16 9.01 -3.55
CA TYR A 145 -9.77 9.46 -3.67
C TYR A 145 -8.84 8.38 -4.18
N ASN A 146 -7.79 8.79 -4.88
CA ASN A 146 -6.52 8.05 -4.90
C ASN A 146 -5.76 8.40 -3.63
N THR A 147 -5.04 7.44 -3.07
CA THR A 147 -4.29 7.63 -1.82
C THR A 147 -2.88 7.10 -1.97
N ALA A 148 -1.92 7.67 -1.24
CA ALA A 148 -0.56 7.18 -1.20
C ALA A 148 0.04 7.26 0.20
N ASN A 149 0.68 6.19 0.66
CA ASN A 149 1.62 6.22 1.79
C ASN A 149 3.02 6.45 1.27
N VAL A 150 3.71 7.42 1.82
CA VAL A 150 5.12 7.72 1.53
C VAL A 150 5.94 7.40 2.77
N PHE A 151 6.74 6.34 2.71
CA PHE A 151 7.56 5.90 3.83
C PHE A 151 8.87 6.69 3.89
N LYS A 152 9.23 7.17 5.08
CA LYS A 152 10.42 7.98 5.29
C LYS A 152 11.49 7.21 6.05
N ARG A 153 12.73 7.38 5.60
CA ARG A 153 13.93 6.83 6.24
C ARG A 153 14.84 7.98 6.64
N ALA A 154 15.20 8.02 7.92
CA ALA A 154 16.10 9.04 8.42
C ALA A 154 17.52 8.82 7.89
N GLN A 155 18.19 9.89 7.53
CA GLN A 155 19.60 9.88 7.17
C GLN A 155 20.46 9.85 8.44
N GLY A 156 21.55 9.09 8.42
CA GLY A 156 22.43 8.90 9.59
C GLY A 156 22.06 7.68 10.43
N THR A 157 22.56 7.59 11.64
CA THR A 157 22.38 6.46 12.58
C THR A 157 22.04 6.97 13.97
N GLY A 158 21.54 6.10 14.85
CA GLY A 158 21.26 6.47 16.23
C GLY A 158 19.83 6.93 16.47
N ARG A 159 19.64 8.14 16.99
CA ARG A 159 18.32 8.68 17.32
C ARG A 159 17.91 9.80 16.36
N ILE A 160 16.61 9.93 16.12
CA ILE A 160 16.09 11.05 15.34
C ILE A 160 16.49 12.37 16.01
N THR A 161 17.19 13.23 15.27
CA THR A 161 17.66 14.53 15.78
C THR A 161 16.82 15.69 15.25
N ARG A 162 16.28 15.56 14.03
CA ARG A 162 15.41 16.58 13.46
C ARG A 162 14.56 16.04 12.31
N VAL A 163 13.43 16.73 12.08
CA VAL A 163 12.52 16.53 10.95
C VAL A 163 12.35 17.88 10.27
N GLU A 164 12.58 17.96 8.97
CA GLU A 164 12.51 19.19 8.18
C GLU A 164 11.49 19.08 7.05
N GLY A 165 10.89 20.20 6.68
CA GLY A 165 10.00 20.29 5.53
C GLY A 165 8.52 20.00 5.82
N LEU A 166 8.16 19.42 6.97
CA LEU A 166 6.77 19.09 7.29
C LEU A 166 5.85 20.33 7.28
N ASP A 167 6.27 21.42 7.90
CA ASP A 167 5.45 22.66 7.98
C ASP A 167 5.17 23.24 6.59
N ARG A 168 6.16 23.20 5.68
CA ARG A 168 5.99 23.64 4.29
C ARG A 168 5.01 22.75 3.52
N LEU A 169 5.11 21.44 3.71
CA LEU A 169 4.19 20.48 3.11
C LEU A 169 2.77 20.65 3.65
N MET A 170 2.61 20.83 4.96
CA MET A 170 1.31 21.12 5.57
C MET A 170 0.72 22.44 5.09
N SER A 171 1.54 23.48 4.95
CA SER A 171 1.09 24.78 4.41
C SER A 171 0.62 24.66 2.95
N ARG A 172 1.31 23.85 2.13
CA ARG A 172 1.03 23.72 0.70
C ARG A 172 -0.05 22.69 0.39
N TYR A 173 -0.03 21.54 1.08
CA TYR A 173 -0.84 20.36 0.75
C TYR A 173 -1.70 19.88 1.92
N GLY A 174 -1.80 20.62 3.01
CA GLY A 174 -2.51 20.20 4.23
C GLY A 174 -3.89 19.58 4.00
N PRO A 175 -4.77 20.15 3.14
CA PRO A 175 -6.09 19.56 2.83
C PRO A 175 -6.01 18.16 2.20
N HIS A 176 -4.86 17.79 1.63
CA HIS A 176 -4.60 16.52 0.96
C HIS A 176 -3.72 15.57 1.78
N ILE A 177 -3.20 15.99 2.93
CA ILE A 177 -2.47 15.14 3.87
C ILE A 177 -3.48 14.51 4.83
N ALA A 178 -3.73 13.21 4.64
CA ALA A 178 -4.73 12.49 5.43
C ALA A 178 -4.18 12.03 6.78
N HIS A 179 -2.88 11.72 6.86
CA HIS A 179 -2.26 11.25 8.10
C HIS A 179 -0.74 11.48 8.10
N VAL A 180 -0.18 11.74 9.26
CA VAL A 180 1.28 11.86 9.50
C VAL A 180 1.64 11.02 10.72
N ASP A 181 2.53 10.05 10.54
CA ASP A 181 3.08 9.22 11.61
C ASP A 181 4.60 9.13 11.41
N LEU A 182 5.32 10.02 12.06
CA LEU A 182 6.78 10.10 12.00
C LEU A 182 7.36 9.86 13.40
N LEU A 183 8.49 9.16 13.46
CA LEU A 183 9.21 9.03 14.73
C LEU A 183 9.56 10.42 15.27
N PRO A 184 9.28 10.69 16.55
CA PRO A 184 9.62 11.97 17.17
C PRO A 184 11.12 12.11 17.37
N VAL A 185 11.60 13.35 17.49
CA VAL A 185 12.98 13.66 17.91
C VAL A 185 13.28 12.95 19.22
N GLY A 186 14.45 12.31 19.30
CA GLY A 186 14.90 11.48 20.41
C GLY A 186 14.54 9.99 20.28
N ALA A 187 13.61 9.60 19.42
CA ALA A 187 13.30 8.18 19.18
C ALA A 187 14.46 7.46 18.47
N PRO A 188 14.73 6.19 18.78
CA PRO A 188 15.72 5.42 18.04
C PRO A 188 15.24 5.19 16.60
N ARG A 189 16.16 5.39 15.64
CA ARG A 189 15.93 5.06 14.24
C ARG A 189 15.63 3.57 14.09
N ARG A 190 14.66 3.22 13.26
CA ARG A 190 14.32 1.84 12.96
C ARG A 190 15.27 1.24 11.92
N ASN A 191 15.42 -0.08 11.98
CA ASN A 191 16.14 -0.81 10.92
C ASN A 191 15.24 -0.90 9.68
N TRP A 192 15.54 -0.13 8.66
CA TRP A 192 14.76 -0.06 7.42
C TRP A 192 14.71 -1.37 6.61
N VAL A 193 15.68 -2.29 6.83
CA VAL A 193 15.67 -3.62 6.22
C VAL A 193 14.62 -4.53 6.87
N GLN A 194 14.40 -4.35 8.17
CA GLN A 194 13.51 -5.20 8.97
C GLN A 194 12.07 -4.69 9.05
N THR A 195 11.83 -3.42 8.72
CA THR A 195 10.49 -2.83 8.79
C THR A 195 10.12 -2.02 7.56
N LEU A 196 8.98 -2.36 6.96
CA LEU A 196 8.40 -1.59 5.85
C LEU A 196 7.97 -0.19 6.27
N MET A 197 7.61 -0.01 7.56
CA MET A 197 7.18 1.28 8.10
C MET A 197 8.31 2.29 8.20
N SER A 198 9.57 1.83 8.08
CA SER A 198 10.76 2.68 8.19
C SER A 198 10.70 3.60 9.43
N ASP A 199 11.12 4.86 9.34
CA ASP A 199 11.08 5.81 10.45
C ASP A 199 9.77 6.61 10.52
N GLY A 200 8.81 6.22 9.70
CA GLY A 200 7.47 6.78 9.66
C GLY A 200 6.94 6.93 8.24
N TYR A 201 5.74 7.50 8.12
CA TYR A 201 5.09 7.70 6.83
C TYR A 201 4.15 8.91 6.85
N VAL A 202 3.85 9.40 5.66
CA VAL A 202 2.80 10.40 5.42
C VAL A 202 1.81 9.80 4.44
N CYS A 203 0.53 9.85 4.77
CA CYS A 203 -0.55 9.48 3.88
C CYS A 203 -1.11 10.72 3.20
N VAL A 204 -1.21 10.68 1.88
CA VAL A 204 -1.81 11.72 1.07
C VAL A 204 -3.01 11.18 0.30
N ARG A 205 -3.96 12.07 -0.07
CA ARG A 205 -5.12 11.72 -0.86
C ARG A 205 -5.55 12.86 -1.79
N HIS A 206 -5.97 12.52 -3.00
CA HIS A 206 -6.55 13.47 -3.95
C HIS A 206 -7.49 12.73 -4.92
N PRO A 207 -8.59 13.34 -5.43
CA PRO A 207 -9.44 12.69 -6.44
C PRO A 207 -8.71 12.39 -7.75
N ASP A 208 -7.77 13.24 -8.15
CA ASP A 208 -6.92 13.05 -9.34
C ASP A 208 -5.67 12.25 -9.00
N LEU A 209 -5.35 11.24 -9.82
CA LEU A 209 -4.20 10.34 -9.60
C LEU A 209 -2.86 11.07 -9.77
N GLN A 210 -2.73 11.91 -10.81
CA GLN A 210 -1.47 12.62 -11.04
C GLN A 210 -1.17 13.58 -9.90
N ALA A 211 -2.18 14.33 -9.42
CA ALA A 211 -2.03 15.19 -8.25
C ALA A 211 -1.66 14.41 -6.99
N THR A 212 -2.22 13.19 -6.80
CA THR A 212 -1.82 12.32 -5.68
C THR A 212 -0.35 11.95 -5.77
N MET A 213 0.12 11.57 -6.97
CA MET A 213 1.52 11.22 -7.20
C MET A 213 2.45 12.43 -7.00
N ASP A 214 2.08 13.61 -7.51
CA ASP A 214 2.87 14.83 -7.36
C ASP A 214 3.03 15.23 -5.89
N ILE A 215 1.95 15.11 -5.09
CA ILE A 215 2.00 15.38 -3.66
C ILE A 215 2.86 14.32 -2.94
N ALA A 216 2.71 13.05 -3.29
CA ALA A 216 3.51 11.97 -2.73
C ALA A 216 5.01 12.16 -3.05
N ASP A 217 5.34 12.56 -4.27
CA ASP A 217 6.72 12.86 -4.68
C ASP A 217 7.29 14.08 -3.91
N ALA A 218 6.48 15.14 -3.73
CA ALA A 218 6.86 16.28 -2.89
C ALA A 218 7.11 15.86 -1.43
N VAL A 219 6.28 14.97 -0.86
CA VAL A 219 6.55 14.39 0.48
C VAL A 219 7.85 13.60 0.46
N GLY A 220 8.10 12.80 -0.58
CA GLY A 220 9.34 12.02 -0.73
C GLY A 220 10.58 12.88 -0.74
N THR A 221 10.55 14.02 -1.44
CA THR A 221 11.70 14.91 -1.65
C THR A 221 11.86 15.97 -0.57
N ASP A 222 10.77 16.62 -0.15
CA ASP A 222 10.83 17.82 0.68
C ASP A 222 10.79 17.52 2.18
N LEU A 223 10.22 16.37 2.59
CA LEU A 223 10.27 15.91 3.97
C LEU A 223 11.58 15.15 4.21
N GLN A 224 12.40 15.65 5.11
CA GLN A 224 13.66 15.03 5.46
C GLN A 224 13.71 14.72 6.96
N MET A 225 14.24 13.54 7.29
CA MET A 225 14.49 13.09 8.66
C MET A 225 15.98 12.82 8.83
N TYR A 226 16.53 13.17 9.98
CA TYR A 226 17.94 12.99 10.31
C TYR A 226 18.10 12.29 11.66
N ALA A 227 19.10 11.42 11.72
CA ALA A 227 19.51 10.72 12.94
C ALA A 227 21.00 10.91 13.21
N GLY A 228 21.40 10.95 14.49
CA GLY A 228 22.77 11.11 14.94
C GLY A 228 22.94 10.78 16.42
#